data_692216a0db9a24bd645f2cb0ee3be269
#
_entry.id   692216a0db9a24bd645f2cb0ee3be269
#
_cell.length_a   1.000
_cell.length_b   1.000
_cell.length_c   1.000
_cell.angle_alpha   90.00
_cell.angle_beta   90.00
_cell.angle_gamma   90.00
#
_symmetry.space_group_name_H-M   'P 1'
#
loop_
_entity.id
_entity.type
_entity.pdbx_description
1 polymer ?
#
loop_
_entity_poly.entity_id
_entity_poly.type
_entity_poly.pdbx_seq_one_letter_code
_entity_poly.pdbx_strand_id
1 'polypeptide(L)'
;MNPDAVLIDSSAWIVSFKKAGDPLLKEFIKQSILSGLAATSSLIILELVQGCQTSGERDALKNTLESLDVLPITAEAWEKAYDLGFSLRRKRLTIPTVDLIIAAIAMENKRILVHQDGHFEMIKKHYPHLRTKHFTSFS
;
A
#
# COMPACT_ATOMS: atom_id res chain seq x y z
N MET A 1 11.71 16.08 -2.17
CA MET A 1 10.96 14.80 -1.95
C MET A 1 11.78 13.90 -1.05
N ASN A 2 11.18 13.39 0.02
CA ASN A 2 11.89 12.52 0.95
C ASN A 2 11.96 11.08 0.41
N PRO A 3 13.15 10.51 0.19
CA PRO A 3 13.28 9.15 -0.32
C PRO A 3 12.78 8.07 0.65
N ASP A 4 12.57 8.42 1.92
CA ASP A 4 12.06 7.49 2.93
C ASP A 4 10.54 7.54 3.10
N ALA A 5 9.85 8.39 2.32
CA ALA A 5 8.39 8.48 2.37
C ALA A 5 7.79 7.17 1.91
N VAL A 6 6.72 6.73 2.57
CA VAL A 6 6.11 5.42 2.32
C VAL A 6 4.62 5.54 1.99
N LEU A 7 4.13 4.54 1.27
CA LEU A 7 2.70 4.29 1.09
C LEU A 7 2.45 2.91 1.69
N ILE A 8 1.56 2.84 2.67
CA ILE A 8 1.32 1.58 3.40
C ILE A 8 0.06 0.92 2.85
N ASP A 9 0.25 -0.25 2.21
CA ASP A 9 -0.85 -1.02 1.63
C ASP A 9 -1.73 -1.64 2.73
N SER A 10 -2.98 -1.95 2.36
CA SER A 10 -3.91 -2.59 3.29
C SER A 10 -3.36 -3.89 3.85
N SER A 11 -2.63 -4.68 3.06
CA SER A 11 -2.04 -5.93 3.51
C SER A 11 -1.09 -5.74 4.69
N ALA A 12 -0.31 -4.65 4.69
CA ALA A 12 0.57 -4.34 5.81
C ALA A 12 -0.23 -3.87 7.02
N TRP A 13 -1.23 -3.02 6.82
CA TRP A 13 -2.10 -2.56 7.90
C TRP A 13 -2.78 -3.73 8.60
N ILE A 14 -3.35 -4.67 7.82
CA ILE A 14 -4.06 -5.83 8.37
C ILE A 14 -3.15 -6.65 9.27
N VAL A 15 -1.93 -6.92 8.83
CA VAL A 15 -0.96 -7.65 9.65
C VAL A 15 -0.62 -6.86 10.91
N SER A 16 -0.48 -5.53 10.81
CA SER A 16 -0.16 -4.68 11.95
C SER A 16 -1.26 -4.67 13.02
N PHE A 17 -2.52 -4.90 12.62
CA PHE A 17 -3.64 -4.93 13.56
C PHE A 17 -3.74 -6.25 14.33
N LYS A 18 -3.08 -7.29 13.85
CA LYS A 18 -3.12 -8.60 14.51
C LYS A 18 -2.21 -8.61 15.73
N LYS A 19 -2.71 -9.17 16.82
CA LYS A 19 -1.95 -9.27 18.07
C LYS A 19 -0.63 -10.03 17.86
N ALA A 20 -0.67 -11.07 17.03
CA ALA A 20 0.50 -11.89 16.71
C ALA A 20 1.21 -11.40 15.44
N GLY A 21 0.93 -10.19 14.96
CA GLY A 21 1.58 -9.64 13.78
C GLY A 21 3.05 -9.33 14.02
N ASP A 22 3.80 -9.19 12.92
CA ASP A 22 5.24 -8.95 12.96
C ASP A 22 5.59 -7.68 13.75
N PRO A 23 6.35 -7.79 14.86
CA PRO A 23 6.73 -6.62 15.65
C PRO A 23 7.55 -5.59 14.88
N LEU A 24 8.39 -6.05 13.93
CA LEU A 24 9.20 -5.13 13.12
C LEU A 24 8.33 -4.31 12.18
N LEU A 25 7.32 -4.92 11.59
CA LEU A 25 6.37 -4.21 10.74
C LEU A 25 5.58 -3.18 11.56
N LYS A 26 5.09 -3.57 12.72
CA LYS A 26 4.34 -2.66 13.60
C LYS A 26 5.16 -1.44 13.97
N GLU A 27 6.42 -1.66 14.35
CA GLU A 27 7.32 -0.58 14.74
C GLU A 27 7.66 0.31 13.54
N PHE A 28 7.87 -0.29 12.37
CA PHE A 28 8.15 0.46 11.16
C PHE A 28 6.99 1.40 10.81
N ILE A 29 5.76 0.90 10.86
CA ILE A 29 4.57 1.70 10.57
C ILE A 29 4.45 2.83 11.59
N LYS A 30 4.61 2.52 12.87
CA LYS A 30 4.54 3.52 13.94
C LYS A 30 5.56 4.64 13.71
N GLN A 31 6.81 4.31 13.41
CA GLN A 31 7.83 5.30 13.19
C GLN A 31 7.57 6.12 11.93
N SER A 32 7.04 5.50 10.89
CA SER A 32 6.67 6.20 9.65
C SER A 32 5.59 7.25 9.92
N ILE A 33 4.60 6.91 10.74
CA ILE A 33 3.54 7.84 11.12
C ILE A 33 4.11 8.99 11.96
N LEU A 34 4.90 8.67 12.98
CA LEU A 34 5.47 9.67 13.87
C LEU A 34 6.41 10.63 13.15
N SER A 35 7.09 10.16 12.11
CA SER A 35 8.01 10.98 11.32
C SER A 35 7.31 11.76 10.20
N GLY A 36 5.99 11.62 10.04
CA GLY A 36 5.25 12.29 8.98
C GLY A 36 5.53 11.74 7.59
N LEU A 37 6.02 10.51 7.48
CA LEU A 37 6.41 9.90 6.20
C LEU A 37 5.34 8.96 5.63
N ALA A 38 4.31 8.63 6.40
CA ALA A 38 3.30 7.67 6.00
C ALA A 38 2.19 8.30 5.16
N ALA A 39 1.84 7.63 4.08
CA ALA A 39 0.71 8.00 3.23
C ALA A 39 -0.24 6.82 3.09
N THR A 40 -1.44 7.13 2.65
CA THR A 40 -2.47 6.17 2.32
C THR A 40 -3.17 6.62 1.03
N SER A 41 -4.21 5.89 0.63
CA SER A 41 -5.07 6.28 -0.48
C SER A 41 -6.50 5.92 -0.12
N SER A 42 -7.46 6.52 -0.81
CA SER A 42 -8.87 6.18 -0.60
C SER A 42 -9.17 4.71 -0.88
N LEU A 43 -8.44 4.09 -1.81
CA LEU A 43 -8.60 2.66 -2.08
C LEU A 43 -8.17 1.81 -0.88
N ILE A 44 -7.06 2.18 -0.25
CA ILE A 44 -6.56 1.47 0.93
C ILE A 44 -7.55 1.63 2.08
N ILE A 45 -8.03 2.85 2.28
CA ILE A 45 -9.05 3.11 3.31
C ILE A 45 -10.30 2.25 3.07
N LEU A 46 -10.77 2.22 1.81
CA LEU A 46 -11.94 1.42 1.44
C LEU A 46 -11.73 -0.07 1.75
N GLU A 47 -10.58 -0.62 1.39
CA GLU A 47 -10.27 -2.02 1.66
C GLU A 47 -10.30 -2.32 3.16
N LEU A 48 -9.75 -1.41 3.96
CA LEU A 48 -9.69 -1.60 5.42
C LEU A 48 -11.07 -1.45 6.08
N VAL A 49 -11.87 -0.47 5.66
CA VAL A 49 -13.19 -0.28 6.26
C VAL A 49 -14.15 -1.43 5.91
N GLN A 50 -13.92 -2.11 4.78
CA GLN A 50 -14.72 -3.29 4.45
C GLN A 50 -14.58 -4.41 5.49
N GLY A 51 -13.45 -4.44 6.20
CA GLY A 51 -13.20 -5.42 7.26
C GLY A 51 -13.75 -5.02 8.63
N CYS A 52 -14.26 -3.80 8.79
CA CYS A 52 -14.82 -3.35 10.04
C CYS A 52 -16.20 -3.96 10.28
N GLN A 53 -16.50 -4.30 11.54
CA GLN A 53 -17.77 -4.95 11.89
C GLN A 53 -18.81 -3.98 12.40
N THR A 54 -18.39 -2.81 12.88
CA THR A 54 -19.31 -1.80 13.41
C THR A 54 -19.03 -0.44 12.76
N SER A 55 -20.03 0.44 12.79
CA SER A 55 -19.86 1.79 12.29
C SER A 55 -18.86 2.59 13.12
N GLY A 56 -18.76 2.29 14.42
CA GLY A 56 -17.79 2.93 15.30
C GLY A 56 -16.35 2.58 14.90
N GLU A 57 -16.08 1.31 14.64
CA GLU A 57 -14.77 0.87 14.14
C GLU A 57 -14.42 1.54 12.82
N ARG A 58 -15.40 1.55 11.88
CA ARG A 58 -15.22 2.18 10.58
C ARG A 58 -14.83 3.64 10.73
N ASP A 59 -15.59 4.40 11.53
CA ASP A 59 -15.37 5.83 11.69
C ASP A 59 -14.02 6.12 12.34
N ALA A 60 -13.64 5.36 13.38
CA ALA A 60 -12.36 5.51 14.04
C ALA A 60 -11.20 5.23 13.09
N LEU A 61 -11.28 4.14 12.34
CA LEU A 61 -10.24 3.76 11.38
C LEU A 61 -10.12 4.79 10.26
N LYS A 62 -11.25 5.19 9.68
CA LYS A 62 -11.30 6.18 8.62
C LYS A 62 -10.68 7.50 9.07
N ASN A 63 -11.05 7.99 10.26
CA ASN A 63 -10.51 9.24 10.78
C ASN A 63 -9.00 9.16 10.99
N THR A 64 -8.50 8.03 11.52
CA THR A 64 -7.07 7.83 11.72
C THR A 64 -6.32 7.86 10.39
N LEU A 65 -6.81 7.13 9.40
CA LEU A 65 -6.14 7.05 8.10
C LEU A 65 -6.21 8.38 7.34
N GLU A 66 -7.33 9.08 7.42
CA GLU A 66 -7.48 10.38 6.77
C GLU A 66 -6.60 11.47 7.39
N SER A 67 -6.04 11.23 8.59
CA SER A 67 -5.08 12.14 9.19
C SER A 67 -3.68 12.00 8.56
N LEU A 68 -3.46 10.93 7.81
CA LEU A 68 -2.22 10.74 7.06
C LEU A 68 -2.29 11.50 5.74
N ASP A 69 -1.19 11.47 4.99
CA ASP A 69 -1.15 12.02 3.64
C ASP A 69 -1.96 11.11 2.72
N VAL A 70 -3.12 11.58 2.25
CA VAL A 70 -3.99 10.79 1.39
C VAL A 70 -3.66 11.12 -0.07
N LEU A 71 -3.02 10.19 -0.76
CA LEU A 71 -2.56 10.40 -2.13
C LEU A 71 -3.73 10.19 -3.11
N PRO A 72 -3.99 11.16 -4.01
CA PRO A 72 -5.05 11.00 -5.00
C PRO A 72 -4.65 10.04 -6.12
N ILE A 73 -5.64 9.50 -6.82
CA ILE A 73 -5.40 8.75 -8.04
C ILE A 73 -5.45 9.77 -9.18
N THR A 74 -4.27 10.21 -9.61
CA THR A 74 -4.15 11.21 -10.66
C THR A 74 -4.36 10.59 -12.04
N ALA A 75 -4.50 11.43 -13.06
CA ALA A 75 -4.57 10.97 -14.45
C ALA A 75 -3.30 10.17 -14.80
N GLU A 76 -2.14 10.62 -14.33
CA GLU A 76 -0.85 9.96 -14.56
C GLU A 76 -0.81 8.58 -13.89
N ALA A 77 -1.38 8.47 -12.69
CA ALA A 77 -1.46 7.17 -12.00
C ALA A 77 -2.37 6.21 -12.76
N TRP A 78 -3.49 6.68 -13.30
CA TRP A 78 -4.36 5.86 -14.14
C TRP A 78 -3.62 5.35 -15.37
N GLU A 79 -2.91 6.25 -16.08
CA GLU A 79 -2.13 5.85 -17.26
C GLU A 79 -1.07 4.81 -16.91
N LYS A 80 -0.39 4.98 -15.78
CA LYS A 80 0.58 4.00 -15.30
C LYS A 80 -0.10 2.66 -15.01
N ALA A 81 -1.27 2.69 -14.37
CA ALA A 81 -2.01 1.47 -14.06
C ALA A 81 -2.45 0.73 -15.34
N TYR A 82 -2.89 1.47 -16.37
CA TYR A 82 -3.25 0.86 -17.66
C TYR A 82 -2.03 0.17 -18.27
N ASP A 83 -0.88 0.83 -18.24
CA ASP A 83 0.36 0.27 -18.78
C ASP A 83 0.78 -0.99 -18.02
N LEU A 84 0.76 -0.95 -16.70
CA LEU A 84 1.07 -2.11 -15.85
C LEU A 84 0.14 -3.28 -16.17
N GLY A 85 -1.17 -3.02 -16.20
CA GLY A 85 -2.16 -4.06 -16.44
C GLY A 85 -2.00 -4.71 -17.79
N PHE A 86 -1.80 -3.91 -18.82
CA PHE A 86 -1.60 -4.43 -20.17
C PHE A 86 -0.32 -5.25 -20.27
N SER A 87 0.81 -4.68 -19.85
CA SER A 87 2.12 -5.29 -20.01
C SER A 87 2.29 -6.56 -19.19
N LEU A 88 1.81 -6.56 -17.95
CA LEU A 88 1.92 -7.74 -17.08
C LEU A 88 1.05 -8.89 -17.58
N ARG A 89 -0.14 -8.57 -18.13
CA ARG A 89 -1.01 -9.59 -18.71
C ARG A 89 -0.34 -10.26 -19.92
N ARG A 90 0.43 -9.50 -20.71
CA ARG A 90 1.21 -10.07 -21.83
C ARG A 90 2.26 -11.06 -21.35
N LYS A 91 2.72 -10.91 -20.12
CA LYS A 91 3.67 -11.82 -19.47
C LYS A 91 2.95 -12.95 -18.71
N ARG A 92 1.64 -13.08 -18.90
CA ARG A 92 0.78 -14.09 -18.26
C ARG A 92 0.71 -13.93 -16.75
N LEU A 93 0.84 -12.69 -16.27
CA LEU A 93 0.67 -12.37 -14.86
C LEU A 93 -0.67 -11.68 -14.67
N THR A 94 -1.50 -12.25 -13.80
CA THR A 94 -2.79 -11.65 -13.45
C THR A 94 -2.66 -11.01 -12.08
N ILE A 95 -2.63 -9.67 -12.08
CA ILE A 95 -2.54 -8.89 -10.85
C ILE A 95 -3.90 -8.27 -10.58
N PRO A 96 -4.42 -8.34 -9.36
CA PRO A 96 -5.69 -7.68 -9.03
C PRO A 96 -5.66 -6.19 -9.38
N THR A 97 -6.79 -5.71 -9.89
CA THR A 97 -6.91 -4.32 -10.38
C THR A 97 -6.51 -3.30 -9.32
N VAL A 98 -6.94 -3.50 -8.07
CA VAL A 98 -6.61 -2.56 -6.99
C VAL A 98 -5.10 -2.52 -6.75
N ASP A 99 -4.43 -3.66 -6.81
CA ASP A 99 -2.97 -3.72 -6.62
C ASP A 99 -2.23 -2.96 -7.72
N LEU A 100 -2.73 -3.02 -8.96
CA LEU A 100 -2.17 -2.25 -10.07
C LEU A 100 -2.26 -0.75 -9.79
N ILE A 101 -3.40 -0.31 -9.29
CA ILE A 101 -3.63 1.11 -8.99
C ILE A 101 -2.74 1.56 -7.82
N ILE A 102 -2.64 0.75 -6.78
CA ILE A 102 -1.79 1.06 -5.62
C ILE A 102 -0.32 1.15 -6.04
N ALA A 103 0.15 0.20 -6.85
CA ALA A 103 1.52 0.24 -7.37
C ALA A 103 1.76 1.51 -8.19
N ALA A 104 0.79 1.89 -9.03
CA ALA A 104 0.89 3.10 -9.84
C ALA A 104 0.97 4.36 -8.97
N ILE A 105 0.17 4.44 -7.91
CA ILE A 105 0.23 5.57 -6.97
C ILE A 105 1.61 5.66 -6.32
N ALA A 106 2.15 4.53 -5.87
CA ALA A 106 3.47 4.50 -5.25
C ALA A 106 4.55 4.98 -6.22
N MET A 107 4.51 4.51 -7.47
CA MET A 107 5.51 4.88 -8.47
C MET A 107 5.41 6.36 -8.84
N GLU A 108 4.20 6.88 -9.05
CA GLU A 108 4.00 8.28 -9.42
C GLU A 108 4.42 9.24 -8.29
N ASN A 109 4.29 8.82 -7.06
CA ASN A 109 4.67 9.64 -5.90
C ASN A 109 6.06 9.31 -5.36
N LYS A 110 6.78 8.39 -6.01
CA LYS A 110 8.13 7.95 -5.63
C LYS A 110 8.22 7.55 -4.16
N ARG A 111 7.19 6.85 -3.69
CA ARG A 111 7.14 6.36 -2.32
C ARG A 111 7.46 4.87 -2.27
N ILE A 112 8.05 4.44 -1.17
CA ILE A 112 8.27 3.03 -0.91
C ILE A 112 6.92 2.41 -0.55
N LEU A 113 6.54 1.35 -1.27
CA LEU A 113 5.30 0.62 -0.98
C LEU A 113 5.57 -0.43 0.08
N VAL A 114 4.99 -0.22 1.26
CA VAL A 114 5.08 -1.16 2.38
C VAL A 114 3.93 -2.14 2.27
N HIS A 115 4.22 -3.43 2.15
CA HIS A 115 3.19 -4.42 1.87
C HIS A 115 3.52 -5.80 2.43
N GLN A 116 2.50 -6.65 2.49
CA GLN A 116 2.59 -8.06 2.83
C GLN A 116 1.86 -8.91 1.78
N ASP A 117 1.90 -8.49 0.51
CA ASP A 117 1.22 -9.15 -0.61
C ASP A 117 2.23 -9.43 -1.73
N GLY A 118 2.36 -10.70 -2.10
CA GLY A 118 3.31 -11.13 -3.13
C GLY A 118 3.08 -10.53 -4.51
N HIS A 119 1.87 -10.02 -4.80
CA HIS A 119 1.58 -9.41 -6.10
C HIS A 119 2.50 -8.21 -6.37
N PHE A 120 2.83 -7.42 -5.35
CA PHE A 120 3.70 -6.26 -5.53
C PHE A 120 5.13 -6.64 -5.87
N GLU A 121 5.63 -7.76 -5.32
CA GLU A 121 6.96 -8.24 -5.69
C GLU A 121 6.97 -8.79 -7.12
N MET A 122 5.87 -9.35 -7.59
CA MET A 122 5.72 -9.78 -8.99
C MET A 122 5.78 -8.56 -9.92
N ILE A 123 5.12 -7.47 -9.55
CA ILE A 123 5.18 -6.22 -10.33
C ILE A 123 6.61 -5.68 -10.33
N LYS A 124 7.24 -5.60 -9.18
CA LYS A 124 8.60 -5.07 -9.02
C LYS A 124 9.61 -5.80 -9.89
N LYS A 125 9.44 -7.09 -10.06
CA LYS A 125 10.35 -7.90 -10.87
C LYS A 125 10.44 -7.39 -12.31
N HIS A 126 9.33 -6.86 -12.84
CA HIS A 126 9.26 -6.33 -14.21
C HIS A 126 9.35 -4.81 -14.26
N TYR A 127 9.14 -4.15 -13.12
CA TYR A 127 9.17 -2.68 -12.99
C TYR A 127 10.03 -2.31 -11.78
N PRO A 128 11.38 -2.36 -11.93
CA PRO A 128 12.30 -2.11 -10.81
C PRO A 128 12.17 -0.72 -10.18
N HIS A 129 11.50 0.22 -10.86
CA HIS A 129 11.24 1.55 -10.30
C HIS A 129 10.25 1.50 -9.13
N LEU A 130 9.45 0.45 -9.03
CA LEU A 130 8.61 0.24 -7.87
C LEU A 130 9.49 -0.16 -6.69
N ARG A 131 9.64 0.73 -5.72
CA ARG A 131 10.40 0.45 -4.51
C ARG A 131 9.44 -0.13 -3.47
N THR A 132 9.82 -1.25 -2.88
CA THR A 132 8.97 -1.96 -1.93
C THR A 132 9.71 -2.26 -0.64
N LYS A 133 8.93 -2.40 0.44
CA LYS A 133 9.42 -2.95 1.69
C LYS A 133 8.45 -4.05 2.11
N HIS A 134 8.97 -5.25 2.17
CA HIS A 134 8.20 -6.45 2.49
C HIS A 134 8.82 -7.10 3.72
N PHE A 135 7.99 -7.34 4.73
CA PHE A 135 8.43 -7.97 5.97
C PHE A 135 8.10 -9.44 5.90
N THR A 136 9.13 -10.26 5.70
CA THR A 136 8.96 -11.72 5.72
C THR A 136 9.01 -12.18 7.16
N SER A 137 7.99 -12.94 7.58
CA SER A 137 8.02 -13.56 8.88
C SER A 137 8.88 -14.83 8.79
N PHE A 138 9.87 -14.94 9.64
CA PHE A 138 10.64 -16.17 9.79
C PHE A 138 10.00 -16.96 10.93
N SER A 139 9.42 -18.06 10.55
CA SER A 139 8.93 -19.01 11.54
C SER A 139 10.05 -19.94 11.98
#